data_02434075f6959d27be6d9fdc7d8ed883
#
_entry.id   02434075f6959d27be6d9fdc7d8ed883
#
_cell.length_a   1.000
_cell.length_b   1.000
_cell.length_c   1.000
_cell.angle_alpha   90.00
_cell.angle_beta   90.00
_cell.angle_gamma   90.00
#
_symmetry.space_group_name_H-M   'P 1'
#
loop_
_entity.id
_entity.type
_entity.pdbx_description
1 polymer ?
#
loop_
_entity_poly.entity_id
_entity_poly.type
_entity_poly.pdbx_seq_one_letter_code
_entity_poly.pdbx_strand_id
1 'polypeptide(L)'
;RRLEWVKKELVAAGTERARSLGWTDVYTFAKAMGEVVVADLCHDMQVSIVRPAIVESSLKYPYPGWIEGFKMADPIILAYGRGQLPEFPASPDAVIDIIPCDYVVNTIVAVCATQPKVGQPEFYHCSSGARNPLTFRGIYEHIRSYFSRHPYRDGQGSHQLATWNFPGPEPVE
;
A
#
# COMPACT_ATOMS: atom_id res chain seq x y z
N ARG A 1 4.54 -29.95 10.17
CA ARG A 1 4.47 -29.62 11.61
C ARG A 1 5.67 -28.80 12.09
N ARG A 2 6.95 -29.29 11.94
CA ARG A 2 8.13 -28.54 12.40
C ARG A 2 8.28 -27.18 11.70
N LEU A 3 8.14 -27.15 10.38
CA LEU A 3 8.23 -25.90 9.58
C LEU A 3 7.13 -24.90 9.93
N GLU A 4 5.94 -25.38 10.20
CA GLU A 4 4.80 -24.55 10.63
C GLU A 4 5.04 -23.96 12.02
N TRP A 5 5.52 -24.79 12.95
CA TRP A 5 5.89 -24.32 14.29
C TRP A 5 7.00 -23.26 14.23
N VAL A 6 8.10 -23.55 13.51
CA VAL A 6 9.21 -22.60 13.35
C VAL A 6 8.72 -21.28 12.74
N LYS A 7 7.88 -21.33 11.69
CA LYS A 7 7.32 -20.10 11.09
C LYS A 7 6.49 -19.33 12.10
N LYS A 8 5.64 -20.00 12.87
CA LYS A 8 4.80 -19.37 13.89
C LYS A 8 5.63 -18.68 14.97
N GLU A 9 6.63 -19.37 15.51
CA GLU A 9 7.52 -18.82 16.55
C GLU A 9 8.37 -17.66 16.04
N LEU A 10 8.91 -17.76 14.82
CA LEU A 10 9.70 -16.67 14.23
C LEU A 10 8.82 -15.44 13.92
N VAL A 11 7.59 -15.64 13.45
CA VAL A 11 6.64 -14.54 13.24
C VAL A 11 6.29 -13.86 14.56
N ALA A 12 6.02 -14.64 15.61
CA ALA A 12 5.72 -14.12 16.93
C ALA A 12 6.90 -13.31 17.50
N ALA A 13 8.10 -13.88 17.49
CA ALA A 13 9.30 -13.22 17.96
C ALA A 13 9.65 -11.95 17.16
N GLY A 14 9.49 -11.99 15.85
CA GLY A 14 9.69 -10.83 14.98
C GLY A 14 8.69 -9.71 15.27
N THR A 15 7.43 -10.06 15.49
CA THR A 15 6.37 -9.10 15.85
C THR A 15 6.63 -8.47 17.21
N GLU A 16 7.00 -9.25 18.20
CA GLU A 16 7.35 -8.76 19.54
C GLU A 16 8.56 -7.81 19.46
N ARG A 17 9.59 -8.20 18.70
CA ARG A 17 10.77 -7.34 18.51
C ARG A 17 10.42 -6.03 17.82
N ALA A 18 9.63 -6.04 16.75
CA ALA A 18 9.19 -4.84 16.08
C ALA A 18 8.45 -3.89 17.05
N ARG A 19 7.50 -4.44 17.81
CA ARG A 19 6.74 -3.67 18.81
C ARG A 19 7.61 -3.09 19.92
N SER A 20 8.58 -3.87 20.43
CA SER A 20 9.50 -3.40 21.48
C SER A 20 10.38 -2.24 21.04
N LEU A 21 10.50 -2.02 19.72
CA LEU A 21 11.23 -0.91 19.10
C LEU A 21 10.31 0.21 18.59
N GLY A 22 9.00 0.14 18.88
CA GLY A 22 8.02 1.15 18.50
C GLY A 22 7.46 1.02 17.08
N TRP A 23 7.70 -0.12 16.40
CA TRP A 23 7.15 -0.38 15.06
C TRP A 23 5.80 -1.07 15.15
N THR A 24 4.91 -0.72 14.23
CA THR A 24 3.55 -1.27 14.19
C THR A 24 3.50 -2.71 13.70
N ASP A 25 4.42 -3.08 12.81
CA ASP A 25 4.48 -4.38 12.17
C ASP A 25 5.91 -4.77 11.73
N VAL A 26 6.08 -6.05 11.41
CA VAL A 26 7.38 -6.61 11.00
C VAL A 26 7.81 -6.14 9.63
N TYR A 27 6.87 -5.86 8.72
CA TYR A 27 7.20 -5.43 7.36
C TYR A 27 7.86 -4.05 7.38
N THR A 28 7.24 -3.06 8.04
CA THR A 28 7.80 -1.71 8.15
C THR A 28 9.13 -1.72 8.93
N PHE A 29 9.21 -2.54 9.98
CA PHE A 29 10.47 -2.73 10.71
C PHE A 29 11.59 -3.31 9.83
N ALA A 30 11.30 -4.35 9.05
CA ALA A 30 12.29 -4.96 8.14
C ALA A 30 12.74 -3.99 7.04
N LYS A 31 11.80 -3.17 6.50
CA LYS A 31 12.13 -2.13 5.52
C LYS A 31 13.06 -1.08 6.12
N ALA A 32 12.77 -0.62 7.35
CA ALA A 32 13.62 0.35 8.05
C ALA A 32 15.03 -0.22 8.34
N MET A 33 15.13 -1.48 8.77
CA MET A 33 16.44 -2.13 8.94
C MET A 33 17.23 -2.18 7.63
N GLY A 34 16.56 -2.43 6.49
CA GLY A 34 17.22 -2.41 5.19
C GLY A 34 17.82 -1.04 4.85
N GLU A 35 17.12 0.05 5.18
CA GLU A 35 17.63 1.41 4.97
C GLU A 35 18.85 1.70 5.87
N VAL A 36 18.82 1.27 7.13
CA VAL A 36 19.97 1.42 8.05
C VAL A 36 21.19 0.67 7.51
N VAL A 37 21.02 -0.58 7.06
CA VAL A 37 22.10 -1.35 6.47
C VAL A 37 22.68 -0.67 5.23
N VAL A 38 21.82 -0.14 4.36
CA VAL A 38 22.27 0.61 3.17
C VAL A 38 23.06 1.85 3.59
N ALA A 39 22.57 2.61 4.57
CA ALA A 39 23.26 3.80 5.07
C ALA A 39 24.64 3.46 5.67
N ASP A 40 24.72 2.35 6.40
CA ASP A 40 25.98 1.89 7.02
C ASP A 40 27.00 1.36 6.00
N LEU A 41 26.54 0.86 4.85
CA LEU A 41 27.43 0.26 3.83
C LEU A 41 27.74 1.18 2.64
N CYS A 42 27.18 2.38 2.59
CA CYS A 42 27.30 3.24 1.40
C CYS A 42 28.56 4.15 1.38
N HIS A 43 29.56 3.87 2.19
CA HIS A 43 30.71 4.75 2.42
C HIS A 43 31.44 5.22 1.15
N ASP A 44 31.48 4.38 0.14
CA ASP A 44 32.15 4.62 -1.16
C ASP A 44 31.21 4.68 -2.35
N MET A 45 29.90 4.76 -2.09
CA MET A 45 28.86 4.78 -3.13
C MET A 45 28.00 6.04 -3.06
N GLN A 46 27.47 6.40 -4.22
CA GLN A 46 26.36 7.34 -4.33
C GLN A 46 25.05 6.58 -4.18
N VAL A 47 24.24 6.91 -3.17
CA VAL A 47 23.03 6.18 -2.84
C VAL A 47 21.85 7.13 -2.72
N SER A 48 20.77 6.78 -3.40
CA SER A 48 19.44 7.41 -3.25
C SER A 48 18.41 6.38 -2.83
N ILE A 49 17.62 6.70 -1.84
CA ILE A 49 16.55 5.86 -1.32
C ILE A 49 15.20 6.49 -1.69
N VAL A 50 14.43 5.81 -2.52
CA VAL A 50 13.07 6.24 -2.89
C VAL A 50 12.06 5.53 -1.99
N ARG A 51 11.24 6.32 -1.31
CA ARG A 51 10.16 5.84 -0.41
C ARG A 51 8.80 6.15 -1.05
N PRO A 52 8.21 5.21 -1.81
CA PRO A 52 6.88 5.41 -2.34
C PRO A 52 5.82 5.26 -1.25
N ALA A 53 4.69 5.94 -1.43
CA ALA A 53 3.44 5.65 -0.74
C ALA A 53 2.88 4.30 -1.21
N ILE A 54 1.62 3.99 -0.95
CA ILE A 54 0.99 2.74 -1.41
C ILE A 54 0.98 2.72 -2.93
N VAL A 55 1.73 1.77 -3.51
CA VAL A 55 1.85 1.66 -4.97
C VAL A 55 0.68 0.86 -5.51
N GLU A 56 -0.04 1.48 -6.44
CA GLU A 56 -1.19 0.88 -7.13
C GLU A 56 -1.03 0.94 -8.66
N SER A 57 -2.08 0.60 -9.39
CA SER A 57 -2.08 0.50 -10.84
C SER A 57 -1.58 1.75 -11.54
N SER A 58 -1.01 1.58 -12.72
CA SER A 58 -0.46 2.68 -13.53
C SER A 58 -1.53 3.67 -13.99
N LEU A 59 -1.14 4.95 -14.07
CA LEU A 59 -1.98 5.99 -14.63
C LEU A 59 -1.98 5.97 -16.16
N LYS A 60 -0.81 5.71 -16.77
CA LYS A 60 -0.62 5.77 -18.24
C LYS A 60 0.12 4.57 -18.81
N TYR A 61 1.20 4.12 -18.20
CA TYR A 61 2.13 3.15 -18.78
C TYR A 61 2.25 1.88 -17.96
N PRO A 62 2.25 0.70 -18.62
CA PRO A 62 2.13 0.47 -20.06
C PRO A 62 0.76 0.81 -20.64
N TYR A 63 -0.30 0.79 -19.84
CA TYR A 63 -1.65 1.27 -20.13
C TYR A 63 -2.39 1.61 -18.82
N PRO A 64 -3.39 2.49 -18.86
CA PRO A 64 -4.14 2.87 -17.66
C PRO A 64 -4.76 1.65 -16.94
N GLY A 65 -4.56 1.58 -15.63
CA GLY A 65 -5.06 0.48 -14.80
C GLY A 65 -4.17 -0.77 -14.78
N TRP A 66 -3.02 -0.78 -15.48
CA TRP A 66 -2.11 -1.92 -15.42
C TRP A 66 -1.57 -2.12 -13.99
N ILE A 67 -1.68 -3.35 -13.52
CA ILE A 67 -1.04 -3.84 -12.30
C ILE A 67 -0.73 -5.32 -12.49
N GLU A 68 0.37 -5.79 -11.93
CA GLU A 68 0.75 -7.20 -12.00
C GLU A 68 0.51 -7.89 -10.66
N GLY A 69 -0.28 -8.94 -10.70
CA GLY A 69 -0.72 -9.68 -9.52
C GLY A 69 -1.99 -9.10 -8.88
N PHE A 70 -2.54 -9.85 -7.93
CA PHE A 70 -3.74 -9.49 -7.17
C PHE A 70 -3.31 -9.11 -5.74
N LYS A 71 -3.21 -7.82 -5.45
CA LYS A 71 -2.54 -7.30 -4.25
C LYS A 71 -3.25 -6.07 -3.70
N MET A 72 -2.86 -5.69 -2.49
CA MET A 72 -3.21 -4.44 -1.82
C MET A 72 -4.73 -4.17 -1.79
N ALA A 73 -5.22 -3.21 -2.56
CA ALA A 73 -6.63 -2.84 -2.58
C ALA A 73 -7.50 -3.79 -3.43
N ASP A 74 -6.94 -4.56 -4.36
CA ASP A 74 -7.70 -5.40 -5.28
C ASP A 74 -8.66 -6.39 -4.59
N PRO A 75 -8.24 -7.13 -3.53
CA PRO A 75 -9.14 -8.01 -2.79
C PRO A 75 -10.33 -7.28 -2.19
N ILE A 76 -10.11 -6.08 -1.65
CA ILE A 76 -11.13 -5.23 -1.02
C ILE A 76 -12.12 -4.72 -2.07
N ILE A 77 -11.60 -4.20 -3.18
CA ILE A 77 -12.38 -3.71 -4.31
C ILE A 77 -13.28 -4.80 -4.87
N LEU A 78 -12.70 -6.00 -5.06
CA LEU A 78 -13.45 -7.13 -5.58
C LEU A 78 -14.50 -7.65 -4.60
N ALA A 79 -14.17 -7.74 -3.31
CA ALA A 79 -15.12 -8.15 -2.27
C ALA A 79 -16.30 -7.18 -2.19
N TYR A 80 -16.04 -5.87 -2.31
CA TYR A 80 -17.09 -4.88 -2.40
C TYR A 80 -17.98 -5.09 -3.64
N GLY A 81 -17.38 -5.23 -4.81
CA GLY A 81 -18.11 -5.46 -6.06
C GLY A 81 -18.98 -6.72 -6.04
N ARG A 82 -18.60 -7.72 -5.26
CA ARG A 82 -19.36 -8.96 -5.00
C ARG A 82 -20.42 -8.81 -3.91
N GLY A 83 -20.58 -7.64 -3.30
CA GLY A 83 -21.50 -7.43 -2.19
C GLY A 83 -21.09 -8.13 -0.88
N GLN A 84 -19.84 -8.56 -0.76
CA GLN A 84 -19.32 -9.31 0.38
C GLN A 84 -18.74 -8.42 1.48
N LEU A 85 -18.61 -7.11 1.24
CA LEU A 85 -17.99 -6.17 2.17
C LEU A 85 -18.97 -5.03 2.48
N PRO A 86 -19.84 -5.20 3.49
CA PRO A 86 -20.83 -4.18 3.87
C PRO A 86 -20.23 -3.02 4.69
N GLU A 87 -19.08 -3.24 5.32
CA GLU A 87 -18.44 -2.27 6.22
C GLU A 87 -16.94 -2.18 5.95
N PHE A 88 -16.36 -1.03 6.23
CA PHE A 88 -14.92 -0.85 6.19
C PHE A 88 -14.44 -0.08 7.43
N PRO A 89 -13.58 -0.68 8.27
CA PRO A 89 -13.13 -0.09 9.53
C PRO A 89 -12.06 0.99 9.28
N ALA A 90 -12.50 2.14 8.79
CA ALA A 90 -11.64 3.29 8.57
C ALA A 90 -12.36 4.59 8.93
N SER A 91 -11.59 5.63 9.23
CA SER A 91 -12.13 6.99 9.26
C SER A 91 -12.42 7.46 7.84
N PRO A 92 -13.64 7.86 7.51
CA PRO A 92 -14.01 8.21 6.13
C PRO A 92 -13.19 9.39 5.57
N ASP A 93 -12.77 10.29 6.42
CA ASP A 93 -12.07 11.51 6.04
C ASP A 93 -10.54 11.38 6.19
N ALA A 94 -10.05 10.22 6.64
CA ALA A 94 -8.63 9.94 6.68
C ALA A 94 -8.06 9.83 5.26
N VAL A 95 -6.92 10.51 5.04
CA VAL A 95 -6.21 10.46 3.77
C VAL A 95 -5.46 9.14 3.66
N ILE A 96 -5.66 8.46 2.53
CA ILE A 96 -4.86 7.32 2.12
C ILE A 96 -3.96 7.76 0.97
N ASP A 97 -2.65 7.60 1.15
CA ASP A 97 -1.68 8.02 0.15
C ASP A 97 -1.40 6.87 -0.82
N ILE A 98 -1.92 7.01 -2.02
CA ILE A 98 -1.78 6.04 -3.10
C ILE A 98 -1.08 6.72 -4.27
N ILE A 99 -0.08 6.04 -4.84
CA ILE A 99 0.70 6.54 -5.96
C ILE A 99 0.70 5.53 -7.12
N PRO A 100 0.45 5.95 -8.37
CA PRO A 100 0.56 5.06 -9.51
C PRO A 100 1.97 4.51 -9.71
N CYS A 101 2.10 3.23 -10.09
CA CYS A 101 3.40 2.56 -10.23
C CYS A 101 4.30 3.23 -11.29
N ASP A 102 3.73 3.75 -12.38
CA ASP A 102 4.49 4.47 -13.41
C ASP A 102 5.07 5.80 -12.88
N TYR A 103 4.44 6.43 -11.90
CA TYR A 103 5.01 7.60 -11.20
C TYR A 103 6.20 7.20 -10.33
N VAL A 104 6.12 6.05 -9.66
CA VAL A 104 7.24 5.54 -8.86
C VAL A 104 8.43 5.24 -9.77
N VAL A 105 8.19 4.57 -10.91
CA VAL A 105 9.23 4.29 -11.91
C VAL A 105 9.85 5.59 -12.41
N ASN A 106 9.03 6.59 -12.79
CA ASN A 106 9.53 7.88 -13.25
C ASN A 106 10.34 8.60 -12.16
N THR A 107 9.92 8.51 -10.90
CA THR A 107 10.67 9.07 -9.77
C THR A 107 12.04 8.40 -9.64
N ILE A 108 12.11 7.07 -9.72
CA ILE A 108 13.38 6.32 -9.67
C ILE A 108 14.30 6.77 -10.80
N VAL A 109 13.78 6.84 -12.04
CA VAL A 109 14.57 7.29 -13.21
C VAL A 109 15.07 8.72 -13.03
N ALA A 110 14.21 9.63 -12.53
CA ALA A 110 14.61 11.01 -12.28
C ALA A 110 15.67 11.11 -11.17
N VAL A 111 15.52 10.33 -10.11
CA VAL A 111 16.47 10.28 -8.99
C VAL A 111 17.82 9.71 -9.43
N CYS A 112 17.84 8.76 -10.38
CA CYS A 112 19.11 8.28 -10.96
C CYS A 112 19.91 9.39 -11.67
N ALA A 113 19.27 10.47 -12.09
CA ALA A 113 19.95 11.64 -12.69
C ALA A 113 20.51 12.60 -11.63
N THR A 114 20.11 12.48 -10.37
CA THR A 114 20.74 13.20 -9.26
C THR A 114 22.10 12.55 -8.96
N GLN A 115 23.00 13.32 -8.45
CA GLN A 115 24.31 12.80 -8.05
C GLN A 115 24.50 13.06 -6.55
N PRO A 116 23.95 12.21 -5.70
CA PRO A 116 24.13 12.35 -4.26
C PRO A 116 25.60 12.28 -3.89
N LYS A 117 25.96 12.88 -2.78
CA LYS A 117 27.34 12.81 -2.28
C LYS A 117 27.67 11.38 -1.89
N VAL A 118 28.89 10.98 -2.23
CA VAL A 118 29.43 9.67 -1.83
C VAL A 118 29.35 9.52 -0.30
N GLY A 119 28.88 8.39 0.19
CA GLY A 119 28.75 8.08 1.61
C GLY A 119 27.62 8.82 2.34
N GLN A 120 26.79 9.58 1.63
CA GLN A 120 25.65 10.33 2.21
C GLN A 120 24.36 9.98 1.46
N PRO A 121 23.57 9.01 1.93
CA PRO A 121 22.31 8.64 1.27
C PRO A 121 21.33 9.82 1.23
N GLU A 122 20.72 10.04 0.08
CA GLU A 122 19.62 10.99 -0.08
C GLU A 122 18.28 10.26 -0.10
N PHE A 123 17.26 10.87 0.50
CA PHE A 123 15.92 10.28 0.63
C PHE A 123 14.89 11.06 -0.17
N TYR A 124 14.11 10.33 -0.98
CA TYR A 124 13.06 10.89 -1.82
C TYR A 124 11.73 10.23 -1.52
N HIS A 125 10.73 11.02 -1.15
CA HIS A 125 9.37 10.55 -0.99
C HIS A 125 8.59 10.67 -2.29
N CYS A 126 7.99 9.58 -2.74
CA CYS A 126 7.09 9.55 -3.89
C CYS A 126 5.66 9.35 -3.40
N SER A 127 4.95 10.46 -3.19
CA SER A 127 3.61 10.49 -2.61
C SER A 127 2.75 11.57 -3.24
N SER A 128 1.43 11.44 -3.16
CA SER A 128 0.46 12.41 -3.70
C SER A 128 -0.39 13.08 -2.61
N GLY A 129 -0.44 12.53 -1.41
CA GLY A 129 -1.38 12.91 -0.36
C GLY A 129 -1.35 14.38 0.06
N ALA A 130 -0.19 15.04 -0.04
CA ALA A 130 -0.08 16.46 0.27
C ALA A 130 -0.61 17.40 -0.83
N ARG A 131 -0.63 16.94 -2.10
CA ARG A 131 -1.03 17.76 -3.25
C ARG A 131 -2.40 17.38 -3.81
N ASN A 132 -2.73 16.11 -3.75
CA ASN A 132 -3.99 15.55 -4.24
C ASN A 132 -4.47 14.47 -3.25
N PRO A 133 -4.98 14.88 -2.09
CA PRO A 133 -5.39 13.95 -1.05
C PRO A 133 -6.58 13.09 -1.52
N LEU A 134 -6.46 11.78 -1.36
CA LEU A 134 -7.53 10.83 -1.57
C LEU A 134 -7.97 10.31 -0.20
N THR A 135 -9.26 10.44 0.11
CA THR A 135 -9.82 9.93 1.37
C THR A 135 -10.41 8.53 1.20
N PHE A 136 -10.63 7.79 2.30
CA PHE A 136 -11.35 6.52 2.24
C PHE A 136 -12.76 6.69 1.67
N ARG A 137 -13.45 7.77 1.99
CA ARG A 137 -14.74 8.12 1.37
C ARG A 137 -14.61 8.29 -0.14
N GLY A 138 -13.59 9.00 -0.59
CA GLY A 138 -13.32 9.21 -2.02
C GLY A 138 -13.07 7.91 -2.76
N ILE A 139 -12.27 6.99 -2.20
CA ILE A 139 -12.05 5.65 -2.76
C ILE A 139 -13.37 4.90 -2.86
N TYR A 140 -14.14 4.87 -1.78
CA TYR A 140 -15.45 4.22 -1.76
C TYR A 140 -16.38 4.75 -2.85
N GLU A 141 -16.46 6.07 -3.01
CA GLU A 141 -17.29 6.70 -4.03
C GLU A 141 -16.86 6.31 -5.45
N HIS A 142 -15.57 6.27 -5.72
CA HIS A 142 -15.02 5.82 -7.00
C HIS A 142 -15.35 4.35 -7.28
N ILE A 143 -15.12 3.46 -6.33
CA ILE A 143 -15.41 2.02 -6.46
C ILE A 143 -16.91 1.81 -6.67
N ARG A 144 -17.75 2.45 -5.86
CA ARG A 144 -19.20 2.37 -5.97
C ARG A 144 -19.69 2.86 -7.33
N SER A 145 -19.19 4.02 -7.79
CA SER A 145 -19.51 4.57 -9.10
C SER A 145 -19.16 3.62 -10.24
N TYR A 146 -17.99 2.95 -10.14
CA TYR A 146 -17.57 1.97 -11.13
C TYR A 146 -18.52 0.77 -11.17
N PHE A 147 -18.75 0.10 -10.04
CA PHE A 147 -19.60 -1.10 -9.99
C PHE A 147 -21.09 -0.82 -10.21
N SER A 148 -21.56 0.40 -9.97
CA SER A 148 -22.92 0.80 -10.37
C SER A 148 -23.11 0.82 -11.88
N ARG A 149 -22.06 1.15 -12.64
CA ARG A 149 -22.05 1.13 -14.11
C ARG A 149 -21.64 -0.22 -14.69
N HIS A 150 -20.80 -0.95 -13.97
CA HIS A 150 -20.23 -2.23 -14.36
C HIS A 150 -20.48 -3.28 -13.26
N PRO A 151 -21.74 -3.70 -13.05
CA PRO A 151 -22.05 -4.62 -11.96
C PRO A 151 -21.31 -5.95 -12.12
N TYR A 152 -20.74 -6.41 -11.02
CA TYR A 152 -20.13 -7.74 -10.98
C TYR A 152 -21.24 -8.78 -11.21
N ARG A 153 -21.01 -9.69 -12.14
CA ARG A 153 -21.94 -10.77 -12.49
C ARG A 153 -21.23 -12.10 -12.33
N ASP A 154 -21.88 -13.03 -11.68
CA ASP A 154 -21.50 -14.44 -11.63
C ASP A 154 -22.64 -15.31 -12.13
N GLY A 155 -22.53 -16.62 -11.97
CA GLY A 155 -23.60 -17.55 -12.37
C GLY A 155 -24.92 -17.40 -11.62
N GLN A 156 -24.97 -16.53 -10.59
CA GLN A 156 -26.18 -16.25 -9.79
C GLN A 156 -26.81 -14.87 -10.14
N GLY A 157 -26.19 -14.10 -11.01
CA GLY A 157 -26.68 -12.80 -11.44
C GLY A 157 -25.83 -11.62 -10.99
N SER A 158 -26.45 -10.43 -10.87
CA SER A 158 -25.77 -9.22 -10.36
C SER A 158 -25.92 -9.09 -8.86
N HIS A 159 -24.85 -8.71 -8.18
CA HIS A 159 -24.85 -8.48 -6.74
C HIS A 159 -25.30 -7.04 -6.41
N GLN A 160 -26.03 -6.91 -5.31
CA GLN A 160 -26.40 -5.60 -4.79
C GLN A 160 -25.19 -4.99 -4.07
N LEU A 161 -24.84 -3.77 -4.45
CA LEU A 161 -23.76 -3.04 -3.80
C LEU A 161 -24.19 -2.56 -2.40
N ALA A 162 -23.38 -2.86 -1.41
CA ALA A 162 -23.57 -2.34 -0.07
C ALA A 162 -23.31 -0.82 -0.01
N THR A 163 -23.95 -0.15 0.92
CA THR A 163 -23.52 1.18 1.35
C THR A 163 -22.57 0.99 2.50
N TRP A 164 -21.32 1.37 2.34
CA TRP A 164 -20.36 1.22 3.43
C TRP A 164 -20.72 2.08 4.61
N ASN A 165 -20.77 1.44 5.77
CA ASN A 165 -20.63 2.10 7.03
C ASN A 165 -19.14 2.20 7.38
N PHE A 166 -18.78 3.30 8.01
CA PHE A 166 -17.45 3.53 8.54
C PHE A 166 -17.56 3.53 10.08
N PRO A 167 -17.52 2.37 10.73
CA PRO A 167 -17.78 2.26 12.18
C PRO A 167 -16.72 2.93 13.04
N GLY A 168 -15.65 3.46 12.45
CA GLY A 168 -14.54 4.04 13.20
C GLY A 168 -13.58 2.98 13.72
N PRO A 169 -12.66 3.37 14.64
CA PRO A 169 -11.62 2.48 15.15
C PRO A 169 -12.08 1.57 16.30
N GLU A 170 -13.36 1.49 16.61
CA GLU A 170 -13.84 0.52 17.60
C GLU A 170 -13.62 -0.91 17.11
N PRO A 171 -13.23 -1.85 17.99
CA PRO A 171 -12.99 -3.21 17.60
C PRO A 171 -14.25 -3.79 16.95
N VAL A 172 -14.11 -4.30 15.73
CA VAL A 172 -15.14 -5.15 15.14
C VAL A 172 -15.15 -6.43 15.97
N GLU A 173 -16.24 -6.67 16.73
CA GLU A 173 -16.43 -7.90 17.51
C GLU A 173 -16.53 -9.14 16.62
#